data_a3e456f8d414e5fa7031db1070ce1c17
#
_entry.id   a3e456f8d414e5fa7031db1070ce1c17
#
_cell.length_a   1.000
_cell.length_b   1.000
_cell.length_c   1.000
_cell.angle_alpha   90.00
_cell.angle_beta   90.00
_cell.angle_gamma   90.00
#
_symmetry.space_group_name_H-M   'P 1'
#
loop_
_entity.id
_entity.type
_entity.pdbx_description
1 polymer ?
#
loop_
_entity_poly.entity_id
_entity_poly.type
_entity_poly.pdbx_seq_one_letter_code
_entity_poly.pdbx_strand_id
1 'polypeptide(L)'
;MQKIIRINNKVIVILDNGCKYEKEDVTDEEFNIICKASDEEVTLLFNPQSAEELKEIKDNIKVMDSVENSKLLVKKGDSIYFKGVSELSLPKDLVEAIITAENNNDELKLEAYKNFWTLMSLNPNEECRKNLFWFLTKYDMTIAKCGFFVGYRNVDTTGEEGVYTDHHSHTFRIKIGEMVTMSRKNCDCDSSVSCSRGLSV
;
A
#
# COMPACT_ATOMS: atom_id res chain seq x y z
N MET A 1 7.14 17.77 24.27
CA MET A 1 6.12 16.75 24.67
C MET A 1 4.83 17.48 24.94
N GLN A 2 3.84 17.27 24.06
CA GLN A 2 2.55 17.95 24.17
C GLN A 2 1.82 17.58 25.47
N LYS A 3 1.05 18.51 26.03
CA LYS A 3 0.23 18.29 27.21
C LYS A 3 -1.25 18.28 26.80
N ILE A 4 -1.92 17.14 27.04
CA ILE A 4 -3.32 16.94 26.70
C ILE A 4 -4.13 16.86 27.99
N ILE A 5 -5.20 17.63 28.07
CA ILE A 5 -6.11 17.70 29.22
C ILE A 5 -7.51 17.46 28.69
N ARG A 6 -8.22 16.48 29.27
CA ARG A 6 -9.63 16.22 28.98
C ARG A 6 -10.48 16.54 30.20
N ILE A 7 -11.53 17.33 30.01
CA ILE A 7 -12.51 17.68 31.04
C ILE A 7 -13.90 17.42 30.42
N ASN A 8 -14.55 16.35 30.84
CA ASN A 8 -15.79 15.85 30.21
C ASN A 8 -15.59 15.64 28.69
N ASN A 9 -16.40 16.35 27.87
CA ASN A 9 -16.31 16.30 26.41
C ASN A 9 -15.41 17.39 25.81
N LYS A 10 -14.72 18.18 26.64
CA LYS A 10 -13.77 19.21 26.19
C LYS A 10 -12.34 18.69 26.27
N VAL A 11 -11.57 18.94 25.21
CA VAL A 11 -10.14 18.64 25.14
C VAL A 11 -9.35 19.93 24.95
N ILE A 12 -8.29 20.05 25.70
CA ILE A 12 -7.31 21.15 25.63
C ILE A 12 -5.95 20.53 25.32
N VAL A 13 -5.32 20.97 24.25
CA VAL A 13 -3.97 20.55 23.87
C VAL A 13 -3.04 21.75 23.95
N ILE A 14 -1.92 21.59 24.60
CA ILE A 14 -0.85 22.59 24.69
C ILE A 14 0.41 21.97 24.07
N LEU A 15 0.86 22.53 22.96
CA LEU A 15 2.06 22.09 22.25
C LEU A 15 3.33 22.62 22.94
N ASP A 16 4.47 22.04 22.61
CA ASP A 16 5.78 22.45 23.16
C ASP A 16 6.16 23.90 22.84
N ASN A 17 5.68 24.42 21.71
CA ASN A 17 5.85 25.81 21.30
C ASN A 17 4.94 26.81 22.06
N GLY A 18 4.10 26.31 22.99
CA GLY A 18 3.15 27.10 23.76
C GLY A 18 1.80 27.36 23.07
N CYS A 19 1.59 26.88 21.84
CA CYS A 19 0.28 26.98 21.19
C CYS A 19 -0.74 26.16 21.96
N LYS A 20 -1.95 26.75 22.13
CA LYS A 20 -3.06 26.11 22.85
C LYS A 20 -4.24 25.94 21.90
N TYR A 21 -4.78 24.75 21.87
CA TYR A 21 -5.97 24.38 21.12
C TYR A 21 -7.06 23.88 22.07
N GLU A 22 -8.31 24.19 21.78
CA GLU A 22 -9.46 23.73 22.56
C GLU A 22 -10.55 23.23 21.60
N LYS A 23 -11.17 22.09 21.92
CA LYS A 23 -12.31 21.54 21.21
C LYS A 23 -13.34 21.03 22.19
N GLU A 24 -14.60 21.35 21.96
CA GLU A 24 -15.77 20.85 22.72
C GLU A 24 -16.42 19.67 21.96
N ASP A 25 -17.26 18.93 22.65
CA ASP A 25 -18.00 17.77 22.11
C ASP A 25 -17.12 16.68 21.47
N VAL A 26 -15.92 16.47 22.05
CA VAL A 26 -14.96 15.48 21.58
C VAL A 26 -15.39 14.08 22.01
N THR A 27 -15.57 13.19 21.04
CA THR A 27 -15.86 11.77 21.29
C THR A 27 -14.64 11.02 21.82
N ASP A 28 -14.82 9.80 22.35
CA ASP A 28 -13.70 8.97 22.81
C ASP A 28 -12.76 8.59 21.65
N GLU A 29 -13.31 8.34 20.46
CA GLU A 29 -12.53 8.06 19.26
C GLU A 29 -11.68 9.26 18.85
N GLU A 30 -12.26 10.45 18.79
CA GLU A 30 -11.51 11.68 18.48
C GLU A 30 -10.45 12.00 19.53
N PHE A 31 -10.73 11.76 20.81
CA PHE A 31 -9.75 11.92 21.88
C PHE A 31 -8.55 11.00 21.69
N ASN A 32 -8.78 9.72 21.37
CA ASN A 32 -7.72 8.76 21.11
C ASN A 32 -6.85 9.17 19.90
N ILE A 33 -7.46 9.72 18.85
CA ILE A 33 -6.74 10.26 17.69
C ILE A 33 -5.85 11.44 18.13
N ILE A 34 -6.38 12.38 18.86
CA ILE A 34 -5.63 13.54 19.37
C ILE A 34 -4.46 13.11 20.26
N CYS A 35 -4.63 12.09 21.08
CA CYS A 35 -3.57 11.58 21.95
C CYS A 35 -2.40 10.95 21.20
N LYS A 36 -2.63 10.48 19.97
CA LYS A 36 -1.62 9.81 19.13
C LYS A 36 -1.02 10.73 18.07
N ALA A 37 -1.62 11.89 17.87
CA ALA A 37 -1.18 12.86 16.88
C ALA A 37 0.12 13.55 17.28
N SER A 38 1.01 13.81 16.31
CA SER A 38 2.16 14.70 16.47
C SER A 38 1.71 16.16 16.63
N ASP A 39 2.61 17.05 17.03
CA ASP A 39 2.32 18.48 17.18
C ASP A 39 1.82 19.12 15.89
N GLU A 40 2.34 18.69 14.73
CA GLU A 40 1.91 19.15 13.42
C GLU A 40 0.51 18.63 13.08
N GLU A 41 0.25 17.35 13.30
CA GLU A 41 -1.06 16.75 13.07
C GLU A 41 -2.13 17.33 14.01
N VAL A 42 -1.81 17.63 15.27
CA VAL A 42 -2.71 18.35 16.17
C VAL A 42 -3.09 19.69 15.60
N THR A 43 -2.13 20.46 15.09
CA THR A 43 -2.41 21.76 14.47
C THR A 43 -3.41 21.64 13.32
N LEU A 44 -3.27 20.64 12.47
CA LEU A 44 -4.16 20.37 11.36
C LEU A 44 -5.51 19.79 11.80
N LEU A 45 -5.55 18.93 12.82
CA LEU A 45 -6.80 18.40 13.39
C LEU A 45 -7.71 19.48 13.99
N PHE A 46 -7.11 20.53 14.55
CA PHE A 46 -7.85 21.65 15.13
C PHE A 46 -8.17 22.76 14.13
N ASN A 47 -7.39 22.89 13.05
CA ASN A 47 -7.54 23.90 12.00
C ASN A 47 -7.43 23.28 10.60
N PRO A 48 -8.30 22.32 10.23
CA PRO A 48 -8.22 21.70 8.90
C PRO A 48 -8.60 22.71 7.82
N GLN A 49 -7.89 22.69 6.70
CA GLN A 49 -8.20 23.54 5.54
C GLN A 49 -9.36 22.95 4.70
N SER A 50 -9.53 21.62 4.76
CA SER A 50 -10.62 20.91 4.10
C SER A 50 -11.09 19.68 4.88
N ALA A 51 -12.28 19.18 4.55
CA ALA A 51 -12.80 17.94 5.13
C ALA A 51 -11.97 16.71 4.69
N GLU A 52 -11.45 16.74 3.48
CA GLU A 52 -10.57 15.71 2.90
C GLU A 52 -9.25 15.64 3.68
N GLU A 53 -8.61 16.76 3.94
CA GLU A 53 -7.38 16.85 4.75
C GLU A 53 -7.60 16.27 6.15
N LEU A 54 -8.69 16.66 6.81
CA LEU A 54 -9.04 16.14 8.14
C LEU A 54 -9.22 14.63 8.13
N LYS A 55 -9.85 14.08 7.10
CA LYS A 55 -10.04 12.64 6.93
C LYS A 55 -8.71 11.94 6.73
N GLU A 56 -7.87 12.46 5.85
CA GLU A 56 -6.55 11.87 5.56
C GLU A 56 -5.67 11.81 6.81
N ILE A 57 -5.63 12.87 7.61
CA ILE A 57 -4.88 12.90 8.87
C ILE A 57 -5.39 11.84 9.85
N LYS A 58 -6.72 11.77 10.03
CA LYS A 58 -7.33 10.77 10.93
C LYS A 58 -7.02 9.34 10.47
N ASP A 59 -7.10 9.07 9.18
CA ASP A 59 -6.82 7.75 8.61
C ASP A 59 -5.33 7.39 8.77
N ASN A 60 -4.41 8.34 8.55
CA ASN A 60 -2.98 8.13 8.75
C ASN A 60 -2.64 7.80 10.21
N ILE A 61 -3.23 8.51 11.17
CA ILE A 61 -3.00 8.24 12.61
C ILE A 61 -3.51 6.82 12.97
N LYS A 62 -4.67 6.42 12.46
CA LYS A 62 -5.22 5.07 12.67
C LYS A 62 -4.32 3.98 12.06
N VAL A 63 -3.78 4.23 10.87
CA VAL A 63 -2.83 3.31 10.21
C VAL A 63 -1.56 3.17 11.06
N MET A 64 -0.99 4.28 11.55
CA MET A 64 0.21 4.25 12.39
C MET A 64 0.00 3.51 13.71
N ASP A 65 -1.14 3.73 14.38
CA ASP A 65 -1.52 2.97 15.57
C ASP A 65 -1.61 1.46 15.29
N SER A 66 -2.21 1.11 14.16
CA SER A 66 -2.30 -0.29 13.73
C SER A 66 -0.93 -0.89 13.43
N VAL A 67 -0.01 -0.13 12.84
CA VAL A 67 1.38 -0.58 12.60
C VAL A 67 2.12 -0.85 13.90
N GLU A 68 1.96 0.00 14.93
CA GLU A 68 2.58 -0.21 16.24
C GLU A 68 2.12 -1.51 16.91
N ASN A 69 0.85 -1.87 16.70
CA ASN A 69 0.24 -3.09 17.25
C ASN A 69 0.41 -4.32 16.33
N SER A 70 0.93 -4.14 15.11
CA SER A 70 1.10 -5.22 14.12
C SER A 70 2.18 -6.21 14.54
N LYS A 71 1.91 -7.49 14.30
CA LYS A 71 2.89 -8.57 14.47
C LYS A 71 3.91 -8.60 13.31
N LEU A 72 3.51 -8.14 12.15
CA LEU A 72 4.27 -8.25 10.89
C LEU A 72 4.95 -6.96 10.46
N LEU A 73 4.47 -5.81 10.92
CA LEU A 73 4.97 -4.51 10.49
C LEU A 73 5.86 -3.86 11.55
N VAL A 74 6.81 -3.05 11.09
CA VAL A 74 7.66 -2.21 11.95
C VAL A 74 7.89 -0.86 11.31
N LYS A 75 7.73 0.22 12.09
CA LYS A 75 8.07 1.58 11.69
C LYS A 75 9.55 1.84 11.98
N LYS A 76 10.27 2.44 11.02
CA LYS A 76 11.63 2.95 11.18
C LYS A 76 11.71 4.34 10.52
N GLY A 77 11.80 5.39 11.33
CA GLY A 77 11.61 6.76 10.85
C GLY A 77 10.23 6.95 10.25
N ASP A 78 10.17 7.49 9.04
CA ASP A 78 8.90 7.74 8.31
C ASP A 78 8.46 6.57 7.44
N SER A 79 9.17 5.46 7.47
CA SER A 79 8.92 4.31 6.61
C SER A 79 8.48 3.08 7.39
N ILE A 80 7.65 2.25 6.75
CA ILE A 80 7.11 1.01 7.31
C ILE A 80 7.71 -0.18 6.54
N TYR A 81 8.02 -1.24 7.25
CA TYR A 81 8.71 -2.43 6.74
C TYR A 81 8.04 -3.71 7.22
N PHE A 82 8.17 -4.80 6.46
CA PHE A 82 7.92 -6.13 6.98
C PHE A 82 9.03 -6.56 7.94
N LYS A 83 8.67 -7.03 9.13
CA LYS A 83 9.62 -7.62 10.09
C LYS A 83 10.31 -8.84 9.47
N GLY A 84 11.63 -8.78 9.34
CA GLY A 84 12.46 -9.92 8.92
C GLY A 84 12.32 -10.34 7.44
N VAL A 85 11.72 -9.52 6.58
CA VAL A 85 11.55 -9.85 5.15
C VAL A 85 12.53 -9.10 4.26
N SER A 86 12.53 -7.77 4.33
CA SER A 86 13.43 -6.94 3.51
C SER A 86 13.67 -5.59 4.17
N GLU A 87 14.73 -4.89 3.69
CA GLU A 87 15.01 -3.51 4.09
C GLU A 87 14.29 -2.48 3.19
N LEU A 88 13.40 -2.93 2.31
CA LEU A 88 12.61 -2.05 1.47
C LEU A 88 11.34 -1.62 2.19
N SER A 89 11.08 -0.32 2.17
CA SER A 89 9.84 0.25 2.70
C SER A 89 8.63 -0.21 1.90
N LEU A 90 7.55 -0.46 2.62
CA LEU A 90 6.26 -0.83 2.04
C LEU A 90 5.54 0.40 1.50
N PRO A 91 4.87 0.32 0.35
CA PRO A 91 3.94 1.34 -0.09
C PRO A 91 2.71 1.38 0.82
N LYS A 92 2.09 2.56 0.95
CA LYS A 92 0.93 2.80 1.83
C LYS A 92 -0.19 1.79 1.61
N ASP A 93 -0.57 1.57 0.35
CA ASP A 93 -1.68 0.66 -0.01
C ASP A 93 -1.41 -0.79 0.48
N LEU A 94 -0.16 -1.24 0.42
CA LEU A 94 0.20 -2.56 0.91
C LEU A 94 0.18 -2.63 2.44
N VAL A 95 0.58 -1.57 3.13
CA VAL A 95 0.47 -1.46 4.59
C VAL A 95 -0.99 -1.58 5.03
N GLU A 96 -1.90 -0.84 4.40
CA GLU A 96 -3.34 -0.88 4.68
C GLU A 96 -3.95 -2.27 4.41
N ALA A 97 -3.54 -2.91 3.31
CA ALA A 97 -3.97 -4.26 2.97
C ALA A 97 -3.51 -5.30 4.01
N ILE A 98 -2.27 -5.18 4.51
CA ILE A 98 -1.72 -6.05 5.55
C ILE A 98 -2.48 -5.86 6.86
N ILE A 99 -2.69 -4.61 7.31
CA ILE A 99 -3.46 -4.30 8.51
C ILE A 99 -4.87 -4.88 8.42
N THR A 100 -5.52 -4.71 7.26
CA THR A 100 -6.85 -5.27 7.02
C THR A 100 -6.85 -6.80 7.12
N ALA A 101 -5.85 -7.46 6.56
CA ALA A 101 -5.71 -8.91 6.64
C ALA A 101 -5.39 -9.39 8.07
N GLU A 102 -4.56 -8.67 8.84
CA GLU A 102 -4.30 -8.96 10.26
C GLU A 102 -5.58 -8.85 11.10
N ASN A 103 -6.36 -7.77 10.92
CA ASN A 103 -7.62 -7.56 11.66
C ASN A 103 -8.66 -8.64 11.36
N ASN A 104 -8.65 -9.18 10.13
CA ASN A 104 -9.54 -10.25 9.71
C ASN A 104 -8.99 -11.66 10.02
N ASN A 105 -7.79 -11.77 10.59
CA ASN A 105 -7.06 -13.02 10.81
C ASN A 105 -6.90 -13.85 9.51
N ASP A 106 -6.71 -13.18 8.37
CA ASP A 106 -6.55 -13.81 7.06
C ASP A 106 -5.07 -14.18 6.82
N GLU A 107 -4.65 -15.28 7.43
CA GLU A 107 -3.26 -15.74 7.34
C GLU A 107 -2.83 -16.08 5.90
N LEU A 108 -3.78 -16.50 5.05
CA LEU A 108 -3.46 -16.80 3.64
C LEU A 108 -3.08 -15.54 2.87
N LYS A 109 -3.82 -14.44 3.06
CA LYS A 109 -3.45 -13.14 2.47
C LYS A 109 -2.16 -12.59 3.05
N LEU A 110 -1.95 -12.72 4.34
CA LEU A 110 -0.70 -12.26 4.99
C LEU A 110 0.52 -12.99 4.42
N GLU A 111 0.43 -14.31 4.24
CA GLU A 111 1.49 -15.10 3.62
C GLU A 111 1.69 -14.69 2.14
N ALA A 112 0.60 -14.49 1.39
CA ALA A 112 0.65 -14.04 0.01
C ALA A 112 1.34 -12.66 -0.13
N TYR A 113 0.99 -11.69 0.70
CA TYR A 113 1.62 -10.35 0.71
C TYR A 113 3.10 -10.40 1.09
N LYS A 114 3.45 -11.22 2.09
CA LYS A 114 4.83 -11.42 2.50
C LYS A 114 5.69 -12.00 1.35
N ASN A 115 5.19 -13.04 0.70
CA ASN A 115 5.88 -13.68 -0.42
C ASN A 115 5.95 -12.76 -1.64
N PHE A 116 4.87 -12.04 -1.94
CA PHE A 116 4.84 -11.02 -2.98
C PHE A 116 5.93 -9.96 -2.75
N TRP A 117 6.00 -9.38 -1.56
CA TRP A 117 6.98 -8.35 -1.25
C TRP A 117 8.42 -8.88 -1.26
N THR A 118 8.63 -10.13 -0.84
CA THR A 118 9.91 -10.80 -0.96
C THR A 118 10.36 -10.89 -2.43
N LEU A 119 9.46 -11.27 -3.34
CA LEU A 119 9.75 -11.30 -4.78
C LEU A 119 9.96 -9.89 -5.35
N MET A 120 9.14 -8.93 -4.92
CA MET A 120 9.28 -7.53 -5.32
C MET A 120 10.61 -6.92 -4.89
N SER A 121 11.18 -7.34 -3.77
CA SER A 121 12.49 -6.87 -3.31
C SER A 121 13.63 -7.20 -4.27
N LEU A 122 13.45 -8.20 -5.13
CA LEU A 122 14.40 -8.56 -6.19
C LEU A 122 14.37 -7.58 -7.38
N ASN A 123 13.31 -6.75 -7.49
CA ASN A 123 13.23 -5.73 -8.52
C ASN A 123 13.95 -4.45 -8.04
N PRO A 124 15.08 -4.02 -8.68
CA PRO A 124 15.81 -2.83 -8.26
C PRO A 124 15.08 -1.51 -8.55
N ASN A 125 14.06 -1.50 -9.43
CA ASN A 125 13.31 -0.29 -9.78
C ASN A 125 12.20 -0.04 -8.74
N GLU A 126 12.35 1.03 -7.95
CA GLU A 126 11.41 1.41 -6.89
C GLU A 126 10.04 1.80 -7.44
N GLU A 127 10.01 2.56 -8.51
CA GLU A 127 8.76 3.00 -9.13
C GLU A 127 7.95 1.82 -9.67
N CYS A 128 8.60 0.86 -10.32
CA CYS A 128 7.93 -0.38 -10.74
C CYS A 128 7.34 -1.15 -9.56
N ARG A 129 8.02 -1.19 -8.40
CA ARG A 129 7.50 -1.87 -7.21
C ARG A 129 6.24 -1.20 -6.66
N LYS A 130 6.24 0.14 -6.56
CA LYS A 130 5.08 0.92 -6.10
C LYS A 130 3.90 0.78 -7.06
N ASN A 131 4.16 0.98 -8.34
CA ASN A 131 3.14 0.97 -9.38
C ASN A 131 2.49 -0.41 -9.55
N LEU A 132 3.26 -1.51 -9.41
CA LEU A 132 2.69 -2.85 -9.57
C LEU A 132 1.66 -3.16 -8.48
N PHE A 133 1.94 -2.89 -7.20
CA PHE A 133 0.96 -3.17 -6.15
C PHE A 133 -0.30 -2.33 -6.31
N TRP A 134 -0.16 -1.04 -6.59
CA TRP A 134 -1.28 -0.16 -6.90
C TRP A 134 -2.12 -0.70 -8.08
N PHE A 135 -1.46 -1.15 -9.15
CA PHE A 135 -2.14 -1.74 -10.31
C PHE A 135 -2.95 -2.99 -9.92
N LEU A 136 -2.34 -3.91 -9.18
CA LEU A 136 -2.99 -5.14 -8.74
C LEU A 136 -4.23 -4.85 -7.88
N THR A 137 -4.14 -3.89 -6.98
CA THR A 137 -5.24 -3.47 -6.12
C THR A 137 -6.36 -2.79 -6.91
N LYS A 138 -6.00 -1.88 -7.82
CA LYS A 138 -6.96 -1.13 -8.66
C LYS A 138 -7.81 -2.05 -9.54
N TYR A 139 -7.23 -3.14 -10.03
CA TYR A 139 -7.91 -4.08 -10.93
C TYR A 139 -8.35 -5.38 -10.23
N ASP A 140 -8.35 -5.39 -8.90
CA ASP A 140 -8.75 -6.53 -8.05
C ASP A 140 -8.08 -7.85 -8.47
N MET A 141 -6.78 -7.77 -8.80
CA MET A 141 -6.01 -8.94 -9.22
C MET A 141 -5.56 -9.74 -8.01
N THR A 142 -5.80 -11.03 -8.06
CA THR A 142 -5.46 -11.94 -6.96
C THR A 142 -3.95 -12.18 -6.86
N ILE A 143 -3.39 -11.97 -5.67
CA ILE A 143 -2.04 -12.42 -5.33
C ILE A 143 -2.15 -13.81 -4.72
N ALA A 144 -1.53 -14.79 -5.37
CA ALA A 144 -1.51 -16.16 -4.91
C ALA A 144 -0.58 -16.33 -3.68
N LYS A 145 -0.80 -17.39 -2.90
CA LYS A 145 0.01 -17.69 -1.71
C LYS A 145 1.53 -17.69 -1.96
N CYS A 146 1.97 -18.10 -3.14
CA CYS A 146 3.39 -18.09 -3.53
C CYS A 146 3.95 -16.68 -3.85
N GLY A 147 3.12 -15.62 -3.79
CA GLY A 147 3.50 -14.25 -4.07
C GLY A 147 3.40 -13.83 -5.53
N PHE A 148 3.04 -14.72 -6.45
CA PHE A 148 2.72 -14.35 -7.83
C PHE A 148 1.29 -13.85 -7.93
N PHE A 149 1.03 -12.96 -8.88
CA PHE A 149 -0.34 -12.56 -9.19
C PHE A 149 -0.90 -13.33 -10.38
N VAL A 150 -2.22 -13.45 -10.44
CA VAL A 150 -2.93 -14.06 -11.57
C VAL A 150 -3.31 -12.95 -12.54
N GLY A 151 -2.75 -12.99 -13.73
CA GLY A 151 -3.07 -12.07 -14.81
C GLY A 151 -3.86 -12.77 -15.93
N TYR A 152 -4.70 -12.01 -16.63
CA TYR A 152 -5.43 -12.46 -17.81
C TYR A 152 -4.89 -11.72 -19.02
N ARG A 153 -4.74 -12.43 -20.14
CA ARG A 153 -4.21 -11.86 -21.37
C ARG A 153 -5.05 -12.24 -22.56
N ASN A 154 -5.32 -11.28 -23.42
CA ASN A 154 -5.91 -11.54 -24.73
C ASN A 154 -4.86 -12.10 -25.68
N VAL A 155 -5.19 -13.19 -26.34
CA VAL A 155 -4.32 -13.88 -27.28
C VAL A 155 -5.07 -14.25 -28.55
N ASP A 156 -4.36 -14.31 -29.68
CA ASP A 156 -4.90 -14.76 -30.95
C ASP A 156 -4.46 -16.18 -31.25
N THR A 157 -5.30 -16.93 -31.96
CA THR A 157 -4.99 -18.30 -32.40
C THR A 157 -4.00 -18.30 -33.54
N THR A 158 -3.03 -19.23 -33.48
CA THR A 158 -2.06 -19.43 -34.57
C THR A 158 -2.48 -20.51 -35.57
N GLY A 159 -3.58 -21.24 -35.28
CA GLY A 159 -3.96 -22.46 -36.02
C GLY A 159 -3.26 -23.72 -35.50
N GLU A 160 -2.28 -23.61 -34.62
CA GLU A 160 -1.61 -24.71 -33.94
C GLU A 160 -2.23 -24.91 -32.56
N GLU A 161 -2.58 -26.13 -32.19
CA GLU A 161 -3.23 -26.44 -30.93
C GLU A 161 -2.32 -26.08 -29.71
N GLY A 162 -2.87 -25.33 -28.75
CA GLY A 162 -2.14 -24.90 -27.53
C GLY A 162 -1.11 -23.81 -27.77
N VAL A 163 -1.04 -23.23 -28.96
CA VAL A 163 -0.13 -22.15 -29.34
C VAL A 163 -0.90 -20.91 -29.77
N TYR A 164 -0.52 -19.79 -29.18
CA TYR A 164 -1.16 -18.49 -29.39
C TYR A 164 -0.14 -17.40 -29.68
N THR A 165 -0.57 -16.25 -30.17
CA THR A 165 0.25 -15.03 -30.26
C THR A 165 -0.38 -13.93 -29.41
N ASP A 166 0.44 -12.97 -29.01
CA ASP A 166 -0.09 -11.78 -28.36
C ASP A 166 -0.93 -10.95 -29.35
N HIS A 167 -2.02 -10.40 -28.82
CA HIS A 167 -3.02 -9.67 -29.63
C HIS A 167 -2.48 -8.38 -30.27
N HIS A 168 -1.50 -7.71 -29.66
CA HIS A 168 -1.01 -6.42 -30.13
C HIS A 168 0.06 -6.50 -31.20
N SER A 169 1.13 -7.26 -30.96
CA SER A 169 2.28 -7.27 -31.84
C SER A 169 2.33 -8.50 -32.75
N HIS A 170 1.60 -9.57 -32.39
CA HIS A 170 1.64 -10.91 -33.00
C HIS A 170 3.04 -11.52 -33.08
N THR A 171 3.99 -10.97 -32.27
CA THR A 171 5.40 -11.36 -32.31
C THR A 171 5.77 -12.37 -31.21
N PHE A 172 5.00 -12.41 -30.12
CA PHE A 172 5.23 -13.34 -29.04
C PHE A 172 4.45 -14.62 -29.25
N ARG A 173 5.17 -15.72 -29.36
CA ARG A 173 4.55 -17.04 -29.36
C ARG A 173 4.36 -17.50 -27.92
N ILE A 174 3.13 -17.82 -27.56
CA ILE A 174 2.69 -18.21 -26.22
C ILE A 174 2.19 -19.65 -26.33
N LYS A 175 2.81 -20.55 -25.58
CA LYS A 175 2.38 -21.95 -25.53
C LYS A 175 1.91 -22.29 -24.12
N ILE A 176 0.80 -23.01 -24.04
CA ILE A 176 0.24 -23.43 -22.75
C ILE A 176 1.28 -24.24 -21.97
N GLY A 177 1.49 -23.84 -20.69
CA GLY A 177 2.45 -24.49 -19.79
C GLY A 177 3.90 -24.03 -19.95
N GLU A 178 4.22 -23.21 -20.95
CA GLU A 178 5.56 -22.64 -21.13
C GLU A 178 5.68 -21.24 -20.53
N MET A 179 6.86 -20.96 -19.96
CA MET A 179 7.16 -19.63 -19.42
C MET A 179 7.56 -18.69 -20.56
N VAL A 180 6.84 -17.58 -20.70
CA VAL A 180 7.23 -16.48 -21.59
C VAL A 180 8.08 -15.48 -20.81
N THR A 181 9.28 -15.20 -21.30
CA THR A 181 10.20 -14.27 -20.66
C THR A 181 10.60 -13.14 -21.60
N MET A 182 10.83 -11.97 -21.04
CA MET A 182 11.36 -10.82 -21.77
C MET A 182 12.55 -10.23 -21.02
N SER A 183 13.60 -9.85 -21.77
CA SER A 183 14.73 -9.15 -21.18
C SER A 183 14.28 -7.80 -20.63
N ARG A 184 14.70 -7.47 -19.41
CA ARG A 184 14.34 -6.23 -18.71
C ARG A 184 14.61 -4.95 -19.53
N LYS A 185 15.70 -4.93 -20.30
CA LYS A 185 16.04 -3.80 -21.20
C LYS A 185 15.00 -3.55 -22.29
N ASN A 186 14.14 -4.53 -22.56
CA ASN A 186 13.06 -4.44 -23.54
C ASN A 186 11.71 -4.08 -22.90
N CYS A 187 11.66 -3.97 -21.56
CA CYS A 187 10.47 -3.55 -20.84
C CYS A 187 10.50 -2.05 -20.62
N ASP A 188 9.39 -1.40 -20.88
CA ASP A 188 9.17 0.00 -20.55
C ASP A 188 8.59 0.10 -19.13
N CYS A 189 9.09 1.05 -18.34
CA CYS A 189 8.62 1.31 -16.98
C CYS A 189 7.71 2.55 -16.91
N ASP A 190 7.43 3.20 -18.04
CA ASP A 190 6.59 4.39 -18.08
C ASP A 190 5.12 4.00 -17.94
N SER A 191 4.55 4.24 -16.76
CA SER A 191 3.15 3.95 -16.45
C SER A 191 2.15 4.89 -17.15
N SER A 192 2.61 5.99 -17.76
CA SER A 192 1.76 6.93 -18.49
C SER A 192 1.45 6.46 -19.91
N VAL A 193 2.23 5.52 -20.42
CA VAL A 193 2.06 4.97 -21.77
C VAL A 193 1.28 3.66 -21.72
N SER A 194 0.08 3.67 -22.25
CA SER A 194 -0.68 2.43 -22.41
C SER A 194 -0.11 1.61 -23.57
N CYS A 195 -0.01 0.29 -23.39
CA CYS A 195 0.52 -0.65 -24.39
C CYS A 195 1.99 -0.37 -24.77
N SER A 196 2.81 0.02 -23.81
CA SER A 196 4.25 0.20 -23.99
C SER A 196 4.97 -1.15 -24.18
N ARG A 197 6.30 -1.10 -24.41
CA ARG A 197 7.12 -2.31 -24.57
C ARG A 197 7.10 -3.14 -23.30
N GLY A 198 6.75 -4.39 -23.39
CA GLY A 198 6.72 -5.32 -22.28
C GLY A 198 5.78 -6.49 -22.49
N LEU A 199 5.69 -7.35 -21.49
CA LEU A 199 4.65 -8.37 -21.41
C LEU A 199 3.41 -7.69 -20.81
N SER A 200 2.47 -7.27 -21.66
CA SER A 200 1.19 -6.73 -21.20
C SER A 200 0.28 -7.83 -20.64
N VAL A 201 -0.48 -7.50 -19.63
CA VAL A 201 -1.47 -8.35 -18.97
C VAL A 201 -2.87 -7.77 -19.20
#